data_913bb4ab03850d36919d7ee9b516c5d3
#
_entry.id   913bb4ab03850d36919d7ee9b516c5d3
#
_cell.length_a   1.000
_cell.length_b   1.000
_cell.length_c   1.000
_cell.angle_alpha   90.00
_cell.angle_beta   90.00
_cell.angle_gamma   90.00
#
_symmetry.space_group_name_H-M   'P 1'
#
loop_
_entity.id
_entity.type
_entity.pdbx_description
1 polymer ?
#
loop_
_entity_poly.entity_id
_entity_poly.type
_entity_poly.pdbx_seq_one_letter_code
_entity_poly.pdbx_strand_id
1 'polypeptide(L)'
;MKTTLATTAALVLALTAQAEFKVDRAAMSEKYWSIWNDEVQAKIDADIERNRKADASVEVTAPDGSEVKVEQIAHAFYFGAHIFNFDQLGKKEWNDRYKALYDQENGLFNSATVAFYWRTLEQYPNAPRFAAGYEDSEEYWCREYAIDPEGCKAKPHWRRPAVDPVISFLKTRRVRIHGHPLVWGNNSWHTPTWLWDDFCPESEKRALEAATGVKMPVRDVTRPICVKDMKNDPKGRRWAQAWAEIYAKLSEEEIAALVPTFVKAQRDFYEKRVREIGERYGTRVDSWDVVNESATDWARGKGAKNALPVTKSHYGLMPANYAYEALVLARKYMRPGAWLNINEYNMDAFPGQIADLERNGATFDVVGSQMHLFNPAESRKLAAGEFTAETRQKVSPEGIATTMAKVAKASGGRPIHLSEITITAPDNSPKGQMVQAIIMRNCYRAWFAVEKMNGITWWNVVDNCGAPGEPSISGIFTRDMQPKTAYYAMDDLVNREWKTKTSVVAKGGKVSFRGFRGRYRLTWKDAEGKDRSKFVEVE
;
A
#
# COMPACT_ATOMS: atom_id res chain seq x y z
N MET A 1 -30.30 25.71 -35.26
CA MET A 1 -29.06 25.33 -34.60
C MET A 1 -29.24 23.93 -34.03
N LYS A 2 -28.63 22.93 -34.66
CA LYS A 2 -28.73 21.54 -34.25
C LYS A 2 -27.56 21.27 -33.28
N THR A 3 -27.88 20.97 -32.02
CA THR A 3 -26.92 20.58 -30.99
C THR A 3 -26.58 19.12 -31.20
N THR A 4 -25.36 18.85 -31.63
CA THR A 4 -24.81 17.52 -31.77
C THR A 4 -24.35 17.05 -30.39
N LEU A 5 -25.06 16.12 -29.77
CA LEU A 5 -24.56 15.37 -28.62
C LEU A 5 -23.43 14.44 -29.11
N ALA A 6 -22.21 14.71 -28.64
CA ALA A 6 -21.10 13.80 -28.81
C ALA A 6 -21.25 12.66 -27.78
N THR A 7 -21.65 11.50 -28.26
CA THR A 7 -21.62 10.23 -27.52
C THR A 7 -20.16 9.81 -27.41
N THR A 8 -19.59 9.98 -26.24
CA THR A 8 -18.29 9.38 -25.88
C THR A 8 -18.49 7.87 -25.75
N ALA A 9 -18.16 7.15 -26.81
CA ALA A 9 -18.09 5.69 -26.76
C ALA A 9 -16.96 5.32 -25.79
N ALA A 10 -17.33 4.85 -24.60
CA ALA A 10 -16.43 4.17 -23.71
C ALA A 10 -15.95 2.89 -24.40
N LEU A 11 -14.70 2.87 -24.79
CA LEU A 11 -14.02 1.65 -25.25
C LEU A 11 -13.85 0.73 -24.03
N VAL A 12 -14.91 0.01 -23.67
CA VAL A 12 -14.84 -1.14 -22.78
C VAL A 12 -14.07 -2.17 -23.59
N LEU A 13 -12.77 -2.29 -23.35
CA LEU A 13 -12.05 -3.50 -23.72
C LEU A 13 -12.77 -4.65 -23.02
N ALA A 14 -13.61 -5.35 -23.78
CA ALA A 14 -14.17 -6.61 -23.35
C ALA A 14 -12.98 -7.55 -23.07
N LEU A 15 -12.61 -7.66 -21.80
CA LEU A 15 -11.88 -8.81 -21.31
C LEU A 15 -12.83 -9.98 -21.61
N THR A 16 -12.57 -10.68 -22.71
CA THR A 16 -13.24 -11.93 -23.05
C THR A 16 -13.33 -12.77 -21.78
N ALA A 17 -14.43 -13.49 -21.58
CA ALA A 17 -14.63 -14.37 -20.44
C ALA A 17 -13.34 -15.17 -20.22
N GLN A 18 -12.55 -14.75 -19.25
CA GLN A 18 -11.24 -15.34 -19.00
C GLN A 18 -11.47 -16.74 -18.43
N ALA A 19 -10.76 -17.72 -18.98
CA ALA A 19 -10.76 -19.07 -18.44
C ALA A 19 -10.32 -19.02 -16.96
N GLU A 20 -10.98 -19.82 -16.14
CA GLU A 20 -10.63 -20.04 -14.73
C GLU A 20 -9.12 -20.30 -14.59
N PHE A 21 -8.47 -19.62 -13.63
CA PHE A 21 -7.06 -19.84 -13.38
C PHE A 21 -6.82 -21.28 -12.89
N LYS A 22 -5.96 -21.99 -13.61
CA LYS A 22 -5.59 -23.38 -13.25
C LYS A 22 -4.18 -23.43 -12.70
N VAL A 23 -4.06 -23.96 -11.48
CA VAL A 23 -2.77 -24.21 -10.84
C VAL A 23 -2.04 -25.31 -11.59
N ASP A 24 -0.88 -25.02 -12.16
CA ASP A 24 0.05 -26.06 -12.62
C ASP A 24 0.88 -26.58 -11.43
N ARG A 25 0.46 -27.70 -10.84
CA ARG A 25 1.13 -28.31 -9.70
C ARG A 25 2.59 -28.68 -9.98
N ALA A 26 2.96 -28.95 -11.25
CA ALA A 26 4.32 -29.29 -11.63
C ALA A 26 5.32 -28.12 -11.51
N ALA A 27 4.81 -26.88 -11.35
CA ALA A 27 5.67 -25.73 -11.07
C ALA A 27 6.31 -25.77 -9.68
N MET A 28 5.71 -26.48 -8.73
CA MET A 28 6.17 -26.64 -7.35
C MET A 28 6.47 -28.10 -7.02
N SER A 29 7.40 -28.35 -6.10
CA SER A 29 7.73 -29.71 -5.64
C SER A 29 6.64 -30.33 -4.78
N GLU A 30 6.61 -31.67 -4.68
CA GLU A 30 5.72 -32.39 -3.76
C GLU A 30 5.96 -31.97 -2.29
N LYS A 31 7.18 -31.61 -1.93
CA LYS A 31 7.53 -31.10 -0.60
C LYS A 31 6.87 -29.75 -0.29
N TYR A 32 6.68 -28.88 -1.29
CA TYR A 32 5.89 -27.66 -1.14
C TYR A 32 4.42 -28.00 -0.89
N TRP A 33 3.85 -28.93 -1.70
CA TRP A 33 2.45 -29.32 -1.59
C TRP A 33 2.14 -30.11 -0.32
N SER A 34 3.13 -30.79 0.30
CA SER A 34 2.94 -31.43 1.61
C SER A 34 2.68 -30.40 2.73
N ILE A 35 3.16 -29.16 2.56
CA ILE A 35 2.93 -28.05 3.50
C ILE A 35 1.62 -27.33 3.19
N TRP A 36 1.32 -27.10 1.90
CA TRP A 36 0.09 -26.51 1.41
C TRP A 36 -0.92 -27.56 0.94
N ASN A 37 -1.13 -28.59 1.76
CA ASN A 37 -1.95 -29.76 1.46
C ASN A 37 -3.46 -29.45 1.51
N ASP A 38 -4.28 -30.43 1.12
CA ASP A 38 -5.74 -30.28 1.03
C ASP A 38 -6.39 -30.01 2.40
N GLU A 39 -5.84 -30.54 3.50
CA GLU A 39 -6.33 -30.27 4.86
C GLU A 39 -6.15 -28.79 5.23
N VAL A 40 -4.96 -28.22 4.93
CA VAL A 40 -4.69 -26.79 5.10
C VAL A 40 -5.62 -25.94 4.25
N GLN A 41 -5.85 -26.32 2.98
CA GLN A 41 -6.76 -25.60 2.10
C GLN A 41 -8.21 -25.66 2.61
N ALA A 42 -8.69 -26.81 3.04
CA ALA A 42 -10.03 -26.97 3.60
C ALA A 42 -10.24 -26.14 4.88
N LYS A 43 -9.22 -26.05 5.74
CA LYS A 43 -9.26 -25.18 6.91
C LYS A 43 -9.36 -23.71 6.52
N ILE A 44 -8.57 -23.26 5.55
CA ILE A 44 -8.61 -21.89 5.01
C ILE A 44 -10.00 -21.59 4.46
N ASP A 45 -10.61 -22.50 3.71
CA ASP A 45 -11.96 -22.33 3.15
C ASP A 45 -13.02 -22.21 4.24
N ALA A 46 -12.95 -23.02 5.28
CA ALA A 46 -13.84 -22.93 6.44
C ALA A 46 -13.69 -21.58 7.18
N ASP A 47 -12.46 -21.08 7.32
CA ASP A 47 -12.20 -19.79 7.94
C ASP A 47 -12.69 -18.62 7.05
N ILE A 48 -12.51 -18.69 5.74
CA ILE A 48 -13.08 -17.71 4.79
C ILE A 48 -14.61 -17.71 4.87
N GLU A 49 -15.25 -18.88 4.83
CA GLU A 49 -16.71 -19.01 4.94
C GLU A 49 -17.24 -18.37 6.22
N ARG A 50 -16.58 -18.59 7.33
CA ARG A 50 -16.97 -18.05 8.64
C ARG A 50 -16.72 -16.56 8.78
N ASN A 51 -15.54 -16.09 8.34
CA ASN A 51 -15.05 -14.74 8.65
C ASN A 51 -15.41 -13.71 7.58
N ARG A 52 -15.70 -14.14 6.34
CA ARG A 52 -15.90 -13.25 5.18
C ARG A 52 -17.33 -13.21 4.67
N LYS A 53 -18.16 -14.22 4.98
CA LYS A 53 -19.55 -14.24 4.54
C LYS A 53 -20.53 -14.01 5.68
N ALA A 54 -21.70 -13.52 5.32
CA ALA A 54 -22.82 -13.37 6.23
C ALA A 54 -24.13 -13.73 5.53
N ASP A 55 -25.15 -14.06 6.36
CA ASP A 55 -26.50 -14.30 5.89
C ASP A 55 -27.24 -12.98 5.75
N ALA A 56 -28.01 -12.84 4.69
CA ALA A 56 -28.86 -11.68 4.43
C ALA A 56 -30.30 -12.10 4.17
N SER A 57 -31.24 -11.31 4.68
CA SER A 57 -32.68 -11.44 4.36
C SER A 57 -33.20 -10.07 3.93
N VAL A 58 -33.74 -9.98 2.73
CA VAL A 58 -34.09 -8.72 2.08
C VAL A 58 -35.54 -8.75 1.62
N GLU A 59 -36.32 -7.75 2.00
CA GLU A 59 -37.68 -7.55 1.50
C GLU A 59 -37.65 -7.10 0.03
N VAL A 60 -38.45 -7.75 -0.79
CA VAL A 60 -38.60 -7.50 -2.22
C VAL A 60 -40.08 -7.51 -2.62
N THR A 61 -40.41 -6.82 -3.70
CA THR A 61 -41.75 -6.87 -4.30
C THR A 61 -41.85 -7.90 -5.44
N ALA A 62 -40.96 -8.87 -5.42
CA ALA A 62 -40.97 -9.97 -6.37
C ALA A 62 -42.13 -10.94 -6.04
N PRO A 63 -42.87 -11.44 -7.04
CA PRO A 63 -43.89 -12.47 -6.82
C PRO A 63 -43.28 -13.73 -6.18
N ASP A 64 -44.03 -14.40 -5.34
CA ASP A 64 -43.60 -15.67 -4.75
C ASP A 64 -43.27 -16.71 -5.84
N GLY A 65 -42.13 -17.36 -5.67
CA GLY A 65 -41.64 -18.32 -6.67
C GLY A 65 -40.81 -17.69 -7.80
N SER A 66 -40.75 -16.35 -7.90
CA SER A 66 -39.96 -15.70 -8.96
C SER A 66 -38.48 -15.59 -8.59
N GLU A 67 -37.64 -15.54 -9.62
CA GLU A 67 -36.19 -15.39 -9.48
C GLU A 67 -35.80 -13.94 -9.18
N VAL A 68 -34.92 -13.77 -8.22
CA VAL A 68 -34.23 -12.51 -7.90
C VAL A 68 -32.73 -12.72 -8.09
N LYS A 69 -32.14 -11.93 -8.98
CA LYS A 69 -30.69 -11.93 -9.19
C LYS A 69 -30.01 -11.13 -8.07
N VAL A 70 -28.97 -11.69 -7.50
CA VAL A 70 -28.17 -11.12 -6.41
C VAL A 70 -26.74 -10.94 -6.91
N GLU A 71 -26.27 -9.73 -6.97
CA GLU A 71 -24.94 -9.40 -7.49
C GLU A 71 -24.20 -8.49 -6.51
N GLN A 72 -23.05 -8.93 -6.03
CA GLN A 72 -22.16 -8.09 -5.22
C GLN A 72 -21.49 -7.05 -6.12
N ILE A 73 -21.67 -5.78 -5.80
CA ILE A 73 -21.15 -4.63 -6.56
C ILE A 73 -20.00 -3.91 -5.84
N ALA A 74 -19.82 -4.16 -4.55
CA ALA A 74 -18.67 -3.69 -3.79
C ALA A 74 -18.36 -4.67 -2.67
N HIS A 75 -17.09 -4.98 -2.47
CA HIS A 75 -16.61 -5.82 -1.40
C HIS A 75 -16.30 -4.99 -0.15
N ALA A 76 -16.68 -5.49 1.04
CA ALA A 76 -16.31 -4.83 2.31
C ALA A 76 -14.80 -4.95 2.59
N PHE A 77 -14.17 -6.02 2.12
CA PHE A 77 -12.73 -6.24 2.22
C PHE A 77 -11.98 -5.42 1.17
N TYR A 78 -10.79 -4.89 1.52
CA TYR A 78 -9.99 -4.06 0.64
C TYR A 78 -8.94 -4.89 -0.08
N PHE A 79 -9.11 -5.04 -1.39
CA PHE A 79 -8.10 -5.52 -2.30
C PHE A 79 -7.42 -4.31 -2.91
N GLY A 80 -6.18 -4.03 -2.49
CA GLY A 80 -5.48 -2.81 -2.82
C GLY A 80 -4.19 -3.02 -3.59
N ALA A 81 -3.73 -1.93 -4.21
CA ALA A 81 -2.36 -1.79 -4.68
C ALA A 81 -1.92 -0.33 -4.61
N HIS A 82 -0.59 -0.08 -4.61
CA HIS A 82 -0.14 1.30 -4.76
C HIS A 82 -0.37 1.79 -6.20
N ILE A 83 -0.70 3.09 -6.35
CA ILE A 83 -0.97 3.74 -7.64
C ILE A 83 0.19 4.68 -8.05
N PHE A 84 1.43 4.27 -7.77
CA PHE A 84 2.61 5.11 -7.92
C PHE A 84 3.08 5.33 -9.35
N ASN A 85 2.54 4.58 -10.31
CA ASN A 85 2.88 4.69 -11.73
C ASN A 85 1.81 5.40 -12.57
N PHE A 86 0.89 6.11 -11.91
CA PHE A 86 -0.20 6.83 -12.55
C PHE A 86 0.32 7.80 -13.61
N ASP A 87 -0.08 7.61 -14.86
CA ASP A 87 0.32 8.35 -16.06
C ASP A 87 1.83 8.34 -16.38
N GLN A 88 2.60 7.39 -15.81
CA GLN A 88 4.07 7.35 -15.92
C GLN A 88 4.61 6.11 -16.66
N LEU A 89 3.78 5.35 -17.35
CA LEU A 89 4.23 4.11 -17.99
C LEU A 89 4.83 4.30 -19.41
N GLY A 90 4.78 5.51 -19.97
CA GLY A 90 5.44 5.84 -21.22
C GLY A 90 4.62 5.61 -22.49
N LYS A 91 3.43 4.97 -22.37
CA LYS A 91 2.44 4.89 -23.45
C LYS A 91 1.03 5.04 -22.89
N LYS A 92 0.19 5.77 -23.64
CA LYS A 92 -1.21 5.99 -23.26
C LYS A 92 -1.96 4.67 -23.03
N GLU A 93 -1.79 3.70 -23.92
CA GLU A 93 -2.41 2.38 -23.80
C GLU A 93 -2.02 1.67 -22.49
N TRP A 94 -0.77 1.78 -22.05
CA TRP A 94 -0.31 1.16 -20.81
C TRP A 94 -0.86 1.88 -19.59
N ASN A 95 -0.90 3.22 -19.63
CA ASN A 95 -1.53 4.02 -18.58
C ASN A 95 -3.03 3.73 -18.46
N ASP A 96 -3.73 3.57 -19.57
CA ASP A 96 -5.16 3.25 -19.57
C ASP A 96 -5.42 1.86 -18.97
N ARG A 97 -4.61 0.83 -19.33
CA ARG A 97 -4.68 -0.50 -18.74
C ARG A 97 -4.38 -0.48 -17.24
N TYR A 98 -3.36 0.27 -16.83
CA TYR A 98 -3.01 0.43 -15.41
C TYR A 98 -4.14 1.09 -14.62
N LYS A 99 -4.67 2.19 -15.12
CA LYS A 99 -5.80 2.90 -14.50
C LYS A 99 -7.07 2.04 -14.43
N ALA A 100 -7.32 1.18 -15.41
CA ALA A 100 -8.48 0.28 -15.43
C ALA A 100 -8.48 -0.77 -14.31
N LEU A 101 -7.34 -1.04 -13.69
CA LEU A 101 -7.24 -1.95 -12.55
C LEU A 101 -7.93 -1.40 -11.29
N TYR A 102 -8.07 -0.07 -11.18
CA TYR A 102 -8.62 0.62 -10.02
C TYR A 102 -10.06 1.06 -10.30
N ASP A 103 -11.01 0.25 -9.88
CA ASP A 103 -12.44 0.54 -9.95
C ASP A 103 -13.18 -0.33 -8.93
N GLN A 104 -14.13 0.25 -8.21
CA GLN A 104 -14.83 -0.45 -7.15
C GLN A 104 -15.68 -1.63 -7.65
N GLU A 105 -16.25 -1.52 -8.83
CA GLU A 105 -17.23 -2.48 -9.37
C GLU A 105 -16.59 -3.50 -10.32
N ASN A 106 -15.69 -3.01 -11.18
CA ASN A 106 -15.17 -3.77 -12.33
C ASN A 106 -13.65 -3.90 -12.35
N GLY A 107 -12.94 -3.27 -11.40
CA GLY A 107 -11.49 -3.35 -11.28
C GLY A 107 -11.02 -4.57 -10.51
N LEU A 108 -9.71 -4.76 -10.51
CA LEU A 108 -9.03 -5.71 -9.63
C LEU A 108 -8.88 -5.13 -8.21
N PHE A 109 -8.69 -3.80 -8.12
CA PHE A 109 -8.42 -3.10 -6.88
C PHE A 109 -9.54 -2.12 -6.53
N ASN A 110 -10.16 -2.32 -5.37
CA ASN A 110 -11.13 -1.41 -4.78
C ASN A 110 -10.51 -0.45 -3.74
N SER A 111 -9.20 -0.55 -3.53
CA SER A 111 -8.40 0.33 -2.68
C SER A 111 -7.09 0.70 -3.37
N ALA A 112 -6.60 1.92 -3.14
CA ALA A 112 -5.36 2.41 -3.72
C ALA A 112 -4.51 3.15 -2.70
N THR A 113 -3.21 2.81 -2.63
CA THR A 113 -2.23 3.53 -1.81
C THR A 113 -1.62 4.67 -2.61
N VAL A 114 -1.79 5.90 -2.12
CA VAL A 114 -1.30 7.14 -2.73
C VAL A 114 -0.05 7.61 -2.00
N ALA A 115 0.97 7.99 -2.76
CA ALA A 115 2.28 8.39 -2.22
C ALA A 115 2.28 9.79 -1.61
N PHE A 116 2.72 9.88 -0.35
CA PHE A 116 2.94 11.12 0.38
C PHE A 116 4.37 11.21 0.95
N TYR A 117 5.35 10.61 0.30
CA TYR A 117 6.75 10.69 0.75
C TYR A 117 7.23 12.14 0.78
N TRP A 118 7.68 12.61 1.93
CA TRP A 118 7.99 14.02 2.14
C TRP A 118 9.02 14.56 1.14
N ARG A 119 10.15 13.88 1.00
CA ARG A 119 11.26 14.29 0.13
C ARG A 119 10.85 14.45 -1.33
N THR A 120 9.97 13.59 -1.83
CA THR A 120 9.50 13.65 -3.23
C THR A 120 8.29 14.58 -3.41
N LEU A 121 7.49 14.74 -2.37
CA LEU A 121 6.35 15.65 -2.38
C LEU A 121 6.78 17.11 -2.24
N GLU A 122 7.76 17.39 -1.37
CA GLU A 122 8.25 18.75 -1.09
C GLU A 122 9.76 18.81 -1.33
N GLN A 123 10.15 18.94 -2.61
CA GLN A 123 11.54 19.00 -3.04
C GLN A 123 12.23 20.31 -2.63
N TYR A 124 11.45 21.35 -2.46
CA TYR A 124 11.87 22.67 -1.98
C TYR A 124 11.01 23.08 -0.79
N PRO A 125 11.57 23.80 0.20
CA PRO A 125 10.81 24.22 1.37
C PRO A 125 9.60 25.09 0.96
N ASN A 126 8.46 24.82 1.58
CA ASN A 126 7.18 25.50 1.33
C ASN A 126 6.61 25.37 -0.09
N ALA A 127 7.05 24.37 -0.85
CA ALA A 127 6.60 24.12 -2.23
C ALA A 127 6.16 22.67 -2.44
N PRO A 128 5.12 22.18 -1.74
CA PRO A 128 4.63 20.82 -1.92
C PRO A 128 3.97 20.64 -3.29
N ARG A 129 4.32 19.55 -3.97
CA ARG A 129 3.81 19.17 -5.29
C ARG A 129 2.44 18.48 -5.20
N PHE A 130 1.43 19.18 -4.72
CA PHE A 130 0.07 18.66 -4.68
C PHE A 130 -0.57 18.63 -6.07
N ALA A 131 -0.49 19.76 -6.79
CA ALA A 131 -0.97 19.88 -8.16
C ALA A 131 0.06 19.33 -9.17
N ALA A 132 -0.45 18.84 -10.31
CA ALA A 132 0.40 18.35 -11.39
C ALA A 132 1.09 19.52 -12.11
N GLY A 133 2.41 19.38 -12.30
CA GLY A 133 3.17 20.13 -13.29
C GLY A 133 3.24 19.36 -14.62
N TYR A 134 3.84 19.97 -15.65
CA TYR A 134 4.01 19.32 -16.97
C TYR A 134 4.74 17.97 -16.85
N GLU A 135 5.78 17.88 -16.04
CA GLU A 135 6.53 16.65 -15.82
C GLU A 135 5.74 15.54 -15.07
N ASP A 136 4.53 15.81 -14.60
CA ASP A 136 3.63 14.83 -14.01
C ASP A 136 2.57 14.34 -14.99
N SER A 137 2.57 14.87 -16.23
CA SER A 137 1.58 14.56 -17.26
C SER A 137 1.93 13.28 -18.03
N GLU A 138 0.88 12.60 -18.52
CA GLU A 138 1.02 11.48 -19.45
C GLU A 138 1.79 11.90 -20.71
N GLU A 139 1.55 13.12 -21.23
CA GLU A 139 2.24 13.69 -22.41
C GLU A 139 3.76 13.72 -22.19
N TYR A 140 4.21 14.23 -21.04
CA TYR A 140 5.63 14.28 -20.72
C TYR A 140 6.26 12.88 -20.74
N TRP A 141 5.66 11.90 -20.06
CA TRP A 141 6.20 10.55 -19.96
C TRP A 141 6.15 9.78 -21.29
N CYS A 142 5.10 10.00 -22.10
CA CYS A 142 5.04 9.44 -23.46
C CYS A 142 6.16 10.01 -24.35
N ARG A 143 6.47 11.30 -24.23
CA ARG A 143 7.57 11.93 -24.95
C ARG A 143 8.93 11.39 -24.51
N GLU A 144 9.17 11.31 -23.21
CA GLU A 144 10.42 10.75 -22.67
C GLU A 144 10.62 9.29 -23.11
N TYR A 145 9.56 8.50 -23.11
CA TYR A 145 9.60 7.12 -23.60
C TYR A 145 9.91 7.05 -25.10
N ALA A 146 9.37 7.95 -25.91
CA ALA A 146 9.64 7.99 -27.34
C ALA A 146 11.12 8.35 -27.66
N ILE A 147 11.75 9.16 -26.80
CA ILE A 147 13.16 9.57 -26.95
C ILE A 147 14.12 8.46 -26.48
N ASP A 148 13.88 7.85 -25.34
CA ASP A 148 14.71 6.80 -24.72
C ASP A 148 13.86 5.66 -24.18
N PRO A 149 13.32 4.76 -25.04
CA PRO A 149 12.44 3.68 -24.61
C PRO A 149 13.12 2.72 -23.61
N GLU A 150 14.36 2.37 -23.85
CA GLU A 150 15.08 1.43 -22.98
C GLU A 150 15.49 2.09 -21.66
N GLY A 151 15.86 3.35 -21.67
CA GLY A 151 16.12 4.11 -20.48
C GLY A 151 14.86 4.29 -19.63
N CYS A 152 13.72 4.57 -20.23
CA CYS A 152 12.42 4.65 -19.55
C CYS A 152 11.95 3.29 -19.01
N LYS A 153 12.19 2.19 -19.73
CA LYS A 153 11.88 0.83 -19.26
C LYS A 153 12.79 0.40 -18.11
N ALA A 154 14.09 0.67 -18.24
CA ALA A 154 15.11 0.20 -17.30
C ALA A 154 15.15 1.00 -15.99
N LYS A 155 14.63 2.23 -15.99
CA LYS A 155 14.63 3.10 -14.81
C LYS A 155 13.24 3.08 -14.18
N PRO A 156 13.12 2.71 -12.91
CA PRO A 156 11.87 2.87 -12.19
C PRO A 156 11.48 4.35 -12.21
N HIS A 157 10.21 4.64 -12.48
CA HIS A 157 9.68 5.99 -12.43
C HIS A 157 9.54 6.40 -10.96
N TRP A 158 10.64 6.87 -10.42
CA TRP A 158 10.75 7.19 -9.01
C TRP A 158 10.05 8.50 -8.64
N ARG A 159 9.85 9.38 -9.61
CA ARG A 159 9.07 10.58 -9.39
C ARG A 159 7.62 10.17 -9.20
N ARG A 160 7.19 10.16 -7.95
CA ARG A 160 5.79 9.87 -7.64
C ARG A 160 4.88 10.89 -8.31
N PRO A 161 3.72 10.48 -8.83
CA PRO A 161 2.77 11.40 -9.45
C PRO A 161 2.30 12.45 -8.44
N ALA A 162 1.93 13.63 -8.93
CA ALA A 162 1.29 14.65 -8.10
C ALA A 162 -0.02 14.10 -7.51
N VAL A 163 -0.35 14.53 -6.29
CA VAL A 163 -1.42 13.89 -5.50
C VAL A 163 -2.82 14.21 -6.02
N ASP A 164 -3.08 15.46 -6.42
CA ASP A 164 -4.42 15.93 -6.83
C ASP A 164 -5.02 15.14 -8.01
N PRO A 165 -4.31 14.89 -9.13
CA PRO A 165 -4.88 14.13 -10.24
C PRO A 165 -5.15 12.67 -9.86
N VAL A 166 -4.30 12.05 -9.05
CA VAL A 166 -4.49 10.68 -8.57
C VAL A 166 -5.74 10.56 -7.71
N ILE A 167 -5.89 11.44 -6.70
CA ILE A 167 -7.08 11.43 -5.83
C ILE A 167 -8.35 11.74 -6.63
N SER A 168 -8.29 12.68 -7.57
CA SER A 168 -9.43 13.03 -8.42
C SER A 168 -9.87 11.83 -9.27
N PHE A 169 -8.93 11.13 -9.88
CA PHE A 169 -9.20 9.89 -10.62
C PHE A 169 -9.85 8.82 -9.74
N LEU A 170 -9.25 8.50 -8.59
CA LEU A 170 -9.74 7.46 -7.69
C LEU A 170 -11.16 7.74 -7.19
N LYS A 171 -11.50 9.01 -6.92
CA LYS A 171 -12.86 9.41 -6.53
C LYS A 171 -13.89 9.14 -7.63
N THR A 172 -13.56 9.34 -8.91
CA THR A 172 -14.47 9.02 -10.02
C THR A 172 -14.75 7.52 -10.12
N ARG A 173 -13.82 6.68 -9.66
CA ARG A 173 -13.89 5.22 -9.65
C ARG A 173 -14.42 4.63 -8.33
N ARG A 174 -14.75 5.49 -7.35
CA ARG A 174 -15.20 5.10 -6.01
C ARG A 174 -14.24 4.14 -5.29
N VAL A 175 -12.96 4.21 -5.61
CA VAL A 175 -11.89 3.44 -4.98
C VAL A 175 -11.57 4.07 -3.63
N ARG A 176 -11.42 3.25 -2.60
CA ARG A 176 -10.95 3.70 -1.29
C ARG A 176 -9.51 4.21 -1.39
N ILE A 177 -9.25 5.35 -0.78
CA ILE A 177 -7.95 6.02 -0.85
C ILE A 177 -7.22 5.86 0.47
N HIS A 178 -6.02 5.30 0.40
CA HIS A 178 -5.10 5.14 1.52
C HIS A 178 -3.85 6.01 1.29
N GLY A 179 -3.58 6.95 2.19
CA GLY A 179 -2.41 7.84 2.11
C GLY A 179 -1.19 7.21 2.79
N HIS A 180 -0.03 7.19 2.12
CA HIS A 180 1.18 6.53 2.60
C HIS A 180 2.47 7.30 2.24
N PRO A 181 3.39 7.47 3.18
CA PRO A 181 3.16 7.64 4.61
C PRO A 181 3.05 9.13 4.97
N LEU A 182 2.37 9.46 6.05
CA LEU A 182 2.46 10.82 6.58
C LEU A 182 3.84 11.08 7.16
N VAL A 183 4.35 10.14 7.93
CA VAL A 183 5.63 10.23 8.62
C VAL A 183 6.41 8.93 8.50
N TRP A 184 7.70 9.07 8.21
CA TRP A 184 8.65 7.97 8.18
C TRP A 184 10.03 8.48 8.59
N GLY A 185 10.67 7.86 9.56
CA GLY A 185 11.98 8.25 10.06
C GLY A 185 13.15 8.00 9.12
N ASN A 186 12.89 7.79 7.84
CA ASN A 186 13.89 7.46 6.83
C ASN A 186 14.48 8.71 6.19
N ASN A 187 15.77 8.97 6.41
CA ASN A 187 16.47 10.13 5.88
C ASN A 187 16.85 10.00 4.39
N SER A 188 16.85 8.80 3.83
CA SER A 188 17.14 8.58 2.41
C SER A 188 15.91 8.76 1.52
N TRP A 189 14.73 8.39 2.02
CA TRP A 189 13.52 8.30 1.22
C TRP A 189 12.43 9.28 1.62
N HIS A 190 12.43 9.73 2.87
CA HIS A 190 11.35 10.55 3.41
C HIS A 190 11.79 11.94 3.86
N THR A 191 12.75 12.05 4.78
CA THR A 191 13.16 13.36 5.34
C THR A 191 13.92 14.17 4.30
N PRO A 192 13.47 15.39 3.94
CA PRO A 192 14.14 16.21 2.95
C PRO A 192 15.45 16.80 3.48
N THR A 193 16.50 16.81 2.65
CA THR A 193 17.82 17.33 3.04
C THR A 193 17.87 18.84 3.19
N TRP A 194 16.93 19.57 2.54
CA TRP A 194 16.86 21.03 2.68
C TRP A 194 16.54 21.49 4.12
N LEU A 195 15.96 20.64 4.97
CA LEU A 195 15.81 20.94 6.40
C LEU A 195 17.14 21.29 7.05
N TRP A 196 18.16 20.49 6.74
CA TRP A 196 19.52 20.76 7.22
C TRP A 196 20.17 21.91 6.46
N ASP A 197 20.13 21.88 5.14
CA ASP A 197 20.86 22.81 4.30
C ASP A 197 20.40 24.26 4.53
N ASP A 198 19.07 24.47 4.60
CA ASP A 198 18.46 25.81 4.63
C ASP A 198 18.09 26.28 6.04
N PHE A 199 17.92 25.37 7.01
CA PHE A 199 17.42 25.70 8.35
C PHE A 199 18.37 25.36 9.51
N CYS A 200 19.55 24.82 9.24
CA CYS A 200 20.62 24.73 10.23
C CYS A 200 21.59 25.90 10.01
N PRO A 201 21.76 26.81 11.00
CA PRO A 201 22.70 27.93 10.88
C PRO A 201 24.16 27.45 10.71
N GLU A 202 24.96 28.18 9.96
CA GLU A 202 26.37 27.87 9.75
C GLU A 202 27.19 27.78 11.04
N SER A 203 26.79 28.54 12.08
CA SER A 203 27.40 28.43 13.42
C SER A 203 27.15 27.05 14.04
N GLU A 204 25.93 26.52 13.93
CA GLU A 204 25.56 25.20 14.44
C GLU A 204 26.24 24.09 13.63
N LYS A 205 26.26 24.21 12.29
CA LYS A 205 26.98 23.27 11.41
C LYS A 205 28.45 23.16 11.80
N ARG A 206 29.12 24.31 12.00
CA ARG A 206 30.53 24.34 12.42
C ARG A 206 30.73 23.79 13.84
N ALA A 207 29.81 24.04 14.74
CA ALA A 207 29.90 23.49 16.10
C ALA A 207 29.82 21.94 16.07
N LEU A 208 28.91 21.40 15.30
CA LEU A 208 28.76 19.94 15.12
C LEU A 208 29.99 19.33 14.41
N GLU A 209 30.50 19.98 13.35
CA GLU A 209 31.73 19.57 12.65
C GLU A 209 32.96 19.60 13.59
N ALA A 210 33.10 20.65 14.39
CA ALA A 210 34.19 20.75 15.35
C ALA A 210 34.15 19.67 16.44
N ALA A 211 32.93 19.33 16.92
CA ALA A 211 32.75 18.31 17.95
C ALA A 211 32.95 16.87 17.41
N THR A 212 32.69 16.66 16.14
CA THR A 212 32.66 15.29 15.55
C THR A 212 33.75 15.03 14.51
N GLY A 213 34.31 16.08 13.90
CA GLY A 213 35.16 15.97 12.72
C GLY A 213 34.41 15.52 11.45
N VAL A 214 33.08 15.49 11.49
CA VAL A 214 32.23 15.04 10.37
C VAL A 214 31.62 16.24 9.67
N LYS A 215 31.93 16.39 8.38
CA LYS A 215 31.32 17.42 7.54
C LYS A 215 30.11 16.86 6.81
N MET A 216 28.96 17.48 7.01
CA MET A 216 27.74 17.11 6.31
C MET A 216 27.85 17.42 4.81
N PRO A 217 27.41 16.51 3.92
CA PRO A 217 27.39 16.76 2.47
C PRO A 217 26.43 17.90 2.13
N VAL A 218 26.89 18.85 1.31
CA VAL A 218 26.06 19.95 0.81
C VAL A 218 25.16 19.45 -0.33
N ARG A 219 23.90 19.90 -0.33
CA ARG A 219 22.95 19.65 -1.40
C ARG A 219 23.40 20.35 -2.70
N ASP A 220 23.26 19.66 -3.82
CA ASP A 220 23.32 20.31 -5.13
C ASP A 220 21.96 20.93 -5.46
N VAL A 221 21.83 22.22 -5.17
CA VAL A 221 20.59 23.00 -5.38
C VAL A 221 20.24 23.22 -6.85
N THR A 222 21.15 22.88 -7.79
CA THR A 222 20.93 23.12 -9.21
C THR A 222 20.08 22.03 -9.88
N ARG A 223 19.79 20.95 -9.18
CA ARG A 223 19.04 19.82 -9.73
C ARG A 223 17.86 19.44 -8.84
N PRO A 224 16.63 19.43 -9.37
CA PRO A 224 15.54 18.74 -8.70
C PRO A 224 15.91 17.26 -8.53
N ILE A 225 15.50 16.67 -7.39
CA ILE A 225 15.73 15.24 -7.14
C ILE A 225 14.88 14.47 -8.15
N CYS A 226 15.53 13.93 -9.16
CA CYS A 226 14.90 13.03 -10.12
C CYS A 226 15.28 11.57 -9.80
N VAL A 227 14.60 10.66 -10.44
CA VAL A 227 14.80 9.20 -10.31
C VAL A 227 16.24 8.78 -10.54
N LYS A 228 16.88 9.38 -11.54
CA LYS A 228 18.28 9.10 -11.90
C LYS A 228 19.23 9.43 -10.76
N ASP A 229 18.90 10.48 -9.99
CA ASP A 229 19.73 10.92 -8.88
C ASP A 229 19.55 10.03 -7.64
N MET A 230 18.38 9.44 -7.40
CA MET A 230 18.14 8.57 -6.24
C MET A 230 18.83 7.20 -6.39
N LYS A 231 18.82 6.60 -7.56
CA LYS A 231 19.53 5.33 -7.82
C LYS A 231 21.05 5.49 -7.75
N ASN A 232 21.54 6.67 -8.12
CA ASN A 232 22.95 7.05 -8.12
C ASN A 232 23.22 8.15 -7.08
N ASP A 233 22.28 8.38 -6.11
CA ASP A 233 22.43 9.45 -5.13
C ASP A 233 23.55 9.12 -4.13
N PRO A 234 24.81 9.42 -4.48
CA PRO A 234 25.91 9.29 -3.53
C PRO A 234 25.75 10.26 -2.37
N LYS A 235 24.85 11.29 -2.50
CA LYS A 235 24.58 12.26 -1.45
C LYS A 235 23.61 11.74 -0.40
N GLY A 236 22.53 11.04 -0.77
CA GLY A 236 21.64 10.41 0.20
C GLY A 236 22.37 9.38 1.05
N ARG A 237 23.22 8.56 0.44
CA ARG A 237 24.07 7.60 1.15
C ARG A 237 25.14 8.31 1.99
N ARG A 238 25.80 9.33 1.45
CA ARG A 238 26.79 10.13 2.20
C ARG A 238 26.17 10.87 3.37
N TRP A 239 24.95 11.35 3.19
CA TRP A 239 24.20 12.04 4.25
C TRP A 239 23.85 11.07 5.39
N ALA A 240 23.32 9.91 5.06
CA ALA A 240 23.05 8.85 6.02
C ALA A 240 24.32 8.36 6.73
N GLN A 241 25.43 8.21 5.98
CA GLN A 241 26.72 7.84 6.53
C GLN A 241 27.25 8.90 7.50
N ALA A 242 27.21 10.18 7.11
CA ALA A 242 27.66 11.27 7.98
C ALA A 242 26.87 11.31 9.30
N TRP A 243 25.55 11.13 9.27
CA TRP A 243 24.76 11.03 10.48
C TRP A 243 25.09 9.79 11.30
N ALA A 244 25.34 8.64 10.68
CA ALA A 244 25.79 7.45 11.41
C ALA A 244 27.12 7.68 12.14
N GLU A 245 28.08 8.40 11.52
CA GLU A 245 29.35 8.77 12.13
C GLU A 245 29.18 9.78 13.28
N ILE A 246 28.27 10.74 13.14
CA ILE A 246 27.93 11.70 14.21
C ILE A 246 27.32 10.96 15.41
N TYR A 247 26.35 10.09 15.17
CA TYR A 247 25.73 9.30 16.23
C TYR A 247 26.65 8.29 16.90
N ALA A 248 27.74 7.90 16.23
CA ALA A 248 28.76 7.07 16.85
C ALA A 248 29.62 7.84 17.87
N LYS A 249 29.64 9.18 17.80
CA LYS A 249 30.51 10.05 18.60
C LYS A 249 29.77 10.85 19.69
N LEU A 250 28.49 11.18 19.43
CA LEU A 250 27.71 12.04 20.30
C LEU A 250 26.37 11.37 20.68
N SER A 251 25.88 11.68 21.87
CA SER A 251 24.52 11.38 22.28
C SER A 251 23.50 12.28 21.57
N GLU A 252 22.23 11.91 21.64
CA GLU A 252 21.15 12.72 21.05
C GLU A 252 21.00 14.08 21.73
N GLU A 253 21.22 14.15 23.05
CA GLU A 253 21.22 15.38 23.82
C GLU A 253 22.36 16.32 23.41
N GLU A 254 23.56 15.77 23.21
CA GLU A 254 24.72 16.55 22.76
C GLU A 254 24.51 17.10 21.36
N ILE A 255 23.94 16.28 20.43
CA ILE A 255 23.57 16.75 19.10
C ILE A 255 22.53 17.86 19.19
N ALA A 256 21.46 17.67 19.96
CA ALA A 256 20.40 18.66 20.11
C ALA A 256 20.90 19.99 20.72
N ALA A 257 21.85 19.91 21.64
CA ALA A 257 22.47 21.10 22.24
C ALA A 257 23.37 21.86 21.24
N LEU A 258 24.01 21.17 20.30
CA LEU A 258 24.85 21.77 19.26
C LEU A 258 24.05 22.38 18.10
N VAL A 259 22.85 21.86 17.81
CA VAL A 259 22.03 22.29 16.66
C VAL A 259 20.56 22.60 17.05
N PRO A 260 20.34 23.48 18.06
CA PRO A 260 19.00 23.73 18.62
C PRO A 260 18.05 24.39 17.60
N THR A 261 18.54 25.25 16.71
CA THR A 261 17.73 25.91 15.68
C THR A 261 17.26 24.88 14.65
N PHE A 262 18.13 23.95 14.26
CA PHE A 262 17.76 22.86 13.36
C PHE A 262 16.71 21.93 13.99
N VAL A 263 16.87 21.57 15.26
CA VAL A 263 15.89 20.73 15.98
C VAL A 263 14.51 21.39 16.01
N LYS A 264 14.47 22.71 16.27
CA LYS A 264 13.22 23.46 16.25
C LYS A 264 12.61 23.49 14.84
N ALA A 265 13.40 23.80 13.82
CA ALA A 265 12.92 23.83 12.43
C ALA A 265 12.37 22.48 12.00
N GLN A 266 13.02 21.38 12.37
CA GLN A 266 12.56 20.04 12.07
C GLN A 266 11.16 19.76 12.65
N ARG A 267 10.92 20.16 13.91
CA ARG A 267 9.61 20.02 14.55
C ARG A 267 8.54 20.90 13.90
N ASP A 268 8.87 22.15 13.61
CA ASP A 268 7.94 23.11 13.00
C ASP A 268 7.49 22.63 11.59
N PHE A 269 8.42 22.16 10.77
CA PHE A 269 8.12 21.62 9.43
C PHE A 269 7.39 20.29 9.47
N TYR A 270 7.67 19.47 10.45
CA TYR A 270 6.97 18.22 10.68
C TYR A 270 5.47 18.46 10.98
N GLU A 271 5.15 19.33 11.94
CA GLU A 271 3.76 19.70 12.24
C GLU A 271 3.10 20.40 11.05
N LYS A 272 3.79 21.35 10.42
CA LYS A 272 3.30 22.05 9.23
C LYS A 272 2.90 21.07 8.12
N ARG A 273 3.74 20.08 7.83
CA ARG A 273 3.48 19.07 6.84
C ARG A 273 2.18 18.29 7.12
N VAL A 274 2.03 17.75 8.33
CA VAL A 274 0.85 16.97 8.68
C VAL A 274 -0.42 17.83 8.61
N ARG A 275 -0.33 19.09 9.04
CA ARG A 275 -1.43 20.06 8.98
C ARG A 275 -1.84 20.35 7.54
N GLU A 276 -0.90 20.72 6.66
CA GLU A 276 -1.21 21.07 5.27
C GLU A 276 -1.81 19.89 4.49
N ILE A 277 -1.30 18.68 4.72
CA ILE A 277 -1.87 17.45 4.13
C ILE A 277 -3.28 17.21 4.68
N GLY A 278 -3.49 17.36 5.99
CA GLY A 278 -4.79 17.18 6.62
C GLY A 278 -5.83 18.20 6.14
N GLU A 279 -5.46 19.47 6.05
CA GLU A 279 -6.32 20.55 5.54
C GLU A 279 -6.72 20.31 4.08
N ARG A 280 -5.81 19.82 3.23
CA ARG A 280 -6.09 19.59 1.82
C ARG A 280 -6.80 18.28 1.54
N TYR A 281 -6.41 17.20 2.20
CA TYR A 281 -6.84 15.84 1.88
C TYR A 281 -7.60 15.13 2.99
N GLY A 282 -7.68 15.70 4.17
CA GLY A 282 -8.31 15.06 5.32
C GLY A 282 -9.76 14.62 5.11
N THR A 283 -10.51 15.29 4.23
CA THR A 283 -11.88 14.89 3.83
C THR A 283 -11.94 14.00 2.58
N ARG A 284 -10.82 13.81 1.89
CA ARG A 284 -10.76 13.11 0.59
C ARG A 284 -10.11 11.73 0.67
N VAL A 285 -9.28 11.51 1.68
CA VAL A 285 -8.55 10.28 1.94
C VAL A 285 -9.24 9.51 3.06
N ASP A 286 -9.43 8.21 2.89
CA ASP A 286 -10.25 7.38 3.77
C ASP A 286 -9.44 6.79 4.93
N SER A 287 -8.14 6.57 4.73
CA SER A 287 -7.21 6.06 5.74
C SER A 287 -5.77 6.50 5.49
N TRP A 288 -4.94 6.46 6.53
CA TRP A 288 -3.57 6.92 6.50
C TRP A 288 -2.63 5.95 7.20
N ASP A 289 -1.51 5.60 6.56
CA ASP A 289 -0.32 5.18 7.30
C ASP A 289 0.29 6.44 7.93
N VAL A 290 -0.11 6.69 9.18
CA VAL A 290 0.35 7.88 9.92
C VAL A 290 1.83 7.78 10.19
N VAL A 291 2.27 6.60 10.61
CA VAL A 291 3.68 6.31 10.86
C VAL A 291 4.06 5.02 10.14
N ASN A 292 5.22 5.07 9.46
CA ASN A 292 5.79 3.92 8.76
C ASN A 292 7.09 3.46 9.44
N GLU A 293 7.19 2.15 9.74
CA GLU A 293 8.43 1.45 10.13
C GLU A 293 9.15 2.05 11.34
N SER A 294 8.42 2.46 12.35
CA SER A 294 8.98 3.12 13.53
C SER A 294 9.33 2.20 14.71
N ALA A 295 8.94 0.92 14.64
CA ALA A 295 9.19 -0.01 15.76
C ALA A 295 10.67 -0.30 16.00
N THR A 296 11.50 -0.24 14.96
CA THR A 296 12.96 -0.37 15.12
C THR A 296 13.56 0.79 15.91
N ASP A 297 13.08 2.01 15.67
CA ASP A 297 13.50 3.20 16.43
C ASP A 297 13.04 3.11 17.88
N TRP A 298 11.79 2.69 18.09
CA TRP A 298 11.25 2.45 19.43
C TRP A 298 12.06 1.37 20.18
N ALA A 299 12.41 0.27 19.55
CA ALA A 299 13.19 -0.82 20.16
C ALA A 299 14.61 -0.38 20.59
N ARG A 300 15.10 0.74 20.12
CA ARG A 300 16.37 1.35 20.56
C ARG A 300 16.22 2.25 21.79
N GLY A 301 15.11 2.17 22.51
CA GLY A 301 14.86 2.91 23.74
C GLY A 301 14.20 4.26 23.54
N LYS A 302 13.54 4.48 22.41
CA LYS A 302 12.78 5.70 22.14
C LYS A 302 11.36 5.56 22.68
N GLY A 303 11.10 6.17 23.82
CA GLY A 303 9.75 6.24 24.38
C GLY A 303 8.81 7.05 23.49
N ALA A 304 7.50 6.72 23.51
CA ALA A 304 6.50 7.35 22.66
C ALA A 304 6.26 8.83 22.99
N LYS A 305 6.34 9.21 24.26
CA LYS A 305 6.01 10.57 24.73
C LYS A 305 7.22 11.34 25.28
N ASN A 306 8.07 10.67 26.04
CA ASN A 306 9.18 11.28 26.77
C ASN A 306 10.54 11.05 26.09
N ALA A 307 10.55 10.91 24.76
CA ALA A 307 11.77 10.68 24.01
C ALA A 307 12.61 11.95 23.90
N LEU A 308 13.88 11.76 23.54
CA LEU A 308 14.84 12.83 23.35
C LEU A 308 14.46 13.74 22.16
N PRO A 309 14.97 14.98 22.10
CA PRO A 309 14.60 15.93 21.03
C PRO A 309 14.88 15.46 19.60
N VAL A 310 15.94 14.67 19.42
CA VAL A 310 16.36 14.12 18.11
C VAL A 310 16.56 12.62 18.24
N THR A 311 16.03 11.85 17.32
CA THR A 311 16.20 10.40 17.33
C THR A 311 17.50 9.96 16.68
N LYS A 312 18.20 9.02 17.31
CA LYS A 312 19.24 8.19 16.71
C LYS A 312 18.59 7.06 15.89
N SER A 313 17.78 7.45 14.94
CA SER A 313 16.97 6.54 14.14
C SER A 313 17.82 5.69 13.20
N HIS A 314 17.39 4.45 12.98
CA HIS A 314 17.93 3.60 11.92
C HIS A 314 17.70 4.21 10.54
N TYR A 315 16.57 4.87 10.35
CA TYR A 315 16.13 5.41 9.06
C TYR A 315 16.48 6.90 8.89
N GLY A 316 16.65 7.66 9.96
CA GLY A 316 16.98 9.05 9.78
C GLY A 316 16.72 9.94 10.98
N LEU A 317 16.95 11.23 10.76
CA LEU A 317 16.84 12.27 11.75
C LEU A 317 15.40 12.78 11.81
N MET A 318 14.73 12.52 12.92
CA MET A 318 13.35 12.93 13.19
C MET A 318 13.25 13.37 14.66
N PRO A 319 12.23 14.13 15.07
CA PRO A 319 11.93 14.32 16.49
C PRO A 319 11.85 12.96 17.18
N ALA A 320 12.43 12.81 18.36
CA ALA A 320 12.61 11.49 18.98
C ALA A 320 11.28 10.79 19.32
N ASN A 321 10.22 11.55 19.55
CA ASN A 321 8.85 11.06 19.79
C ASN A 321 7.96 11.13 18.54
N TYR A 322 8.54 11.10 17.34
CA TYR A 322 7.83 11.37 16.09
C TYR A 322 6.63 10.47 15.86
N ALA A 323 6.66 9.22 16.29
CA ALA A 323 5.54 8.31 16.13
C ALA A 323 4.32 8.73 16.96
N TYR A 324 4.56 9.14 18.20
CA TYR A 324 3.51 9.67 19.09
C TYR A 324 2.96 10.99 18.55
N GLU A 325 3.83 11.94 18.24
CA GLU A 325 3.44 13.26 17.70
C GLU A 325 2.65 13.13 16.40
N ALA A 326 3.06 12.22 15.50
CA ALA A 326 2.34 11.97 14.25
C ALA A 326 0.88 11.57 14.48
N LEU A 327 0.65 10.64 15.41
CA LEU A 327 -0.71 10.18 15.72
C LEU A 327 -1.56 11.30 16.33
N VAL A 328 -0.98 12.10 17.24
CA VAL A 328 -1.67 13.26 17.84
C VAL A 328 -2.02 14.29 16.77
N LEU A 329 -1.09 14.64 15.89
CA LEU A 329 -1.31 15.60 14.81
C LEU A 329 -2.29 15.06 13.75
N ALA A 330 -2.19 13.79 13.38
CA ALA A 330 -3.13 13.18 12.45
C ALA A 330 -4.56 13.18 13.02
N ARG A 331 -4.73 12.84 14.30
CA ARG A 331 -6.04 12.89 14.95
C ARG A 331 -6.61 14.32 15.01
N LYS A 332 -5.75 15.33 15.10
CA LYS A 332 -6.14 16.75 15.09
C LYS A 332 -6.57 17.24 13.71
N TYR A 333 -5.85 16.85 12.65
CA TYR A 333 -5.99 17.45 11.33
C TYR A 333 -6.72 16.59 10.29
N MET A 334 -6.79 15.27 10.48
CA MET A 334 -7.57 14.40 9.59
C MET A 334 -9.05 14.43 9.96
N ARG A 335 -9.93 14.12 9.00
CA ARG A 335 -11.38 14.10 9.27
C ARG A 335 -11.74 13.09 10.35
N PRO A 336 -12.76 13.38 11.16
CA PRO A 336 -13.36 12.35 12.01
C PRO A 336 -13.81 11.14 11.15
N GLY A 337 -13.44 9.93 11.57
CA GLY A 337 -13.75 8.69 10.85
C GLY A 337 -12.77 8.32 9.71
N ALA A 338 -11.73 9.12 9.43
CA ALA A 338 -10.58 8.61 8.68
C ALA A 338 -9.83 7.61 9.55
N TRP A 339 -9.48 6.45 8.99
CA TRP A 339 -8.75 5.44 9.74
C TRP A 339 -7.26 5.79 9.81
N LEU A 340 -6.75 5.87 11.01
CA LEU A 340 -5.34 6.09 11.30
C LEU A 340 -4.66 4.75 11.53
N ASN A 341 -3.66 4.46 10.72
CA ASN A 341 -2.90 3.21 10.72
C ASN A 341 -1.46 3.47 11.17
N ILE A 342 -0.90 2.54 11.92
CA ILE A 342 0.54 2.40 12.14
C ILE A 342 1.02 1.21 11.32
N ASN A 343 2.03 1.42 10.46
CA ASN A 343 2.49 0.44 9.49
C ASN A 343 3.91 -0.06 9.80
N GLU A 344 4.12 -1.40 9.81
CA GLU A 344 5.37 -1.97 10.30
C GLU A 344 5.73 -3.30 9.63
N TYR A 345 7.03 -3.55 9.45
CA TYR A 345 7.57 -4.85 9.05
C TYR A 345 8.23 -5.61 10.21
N ASN A 346 8.71 -4.90 11.25
CA ASN A 346 9.39 -5.49 12.40
C ASN A 346 8.37 -6.04 13.41
N MET A 347 7.80 -7.20 13.11
CA MET A 347 6.75 -7.83 13.91
C MET A 347 7.22 -8.26 15.31
N ASP A 348 8.52 -8.24 15.61
CA ASP A 348 9.04 -8.57 16.94
C ASP A 348 8.99 -7.35 17.88
N ALA A 349 9.35 -6.19 17.41
CA ALA A 349 9.29 -4.94 18.17
C ALA A 349 7.91 -4.29 18.20
N PHE A 350 7.09 -4.51 17.18
CA PHE A 350 5.83 -3.82 16.95
C PHE A 350 4.80 -3.94 18.10
N PRO A 351 4.56 -5.13 18.71
CA PRO A 351 3.65 -5.24 19.86
C PRO A 351 4.06 -4.38 21.06
N GLY A 352 5.36 -4.26 21.30
CA GLY A 352 5.89 -3.40 22.36
C GLY A 352 5.67 -1.92 22.08
N GLN A 353 5.88 -1.49 20.85
CA GLN A 353 5.61 -0.12 20.43
C GLN A 353 4.12 0.23 20.54
N ILE A 354 3.22 -0.66 20.09
CA ILE A 354 1.78 -0.48 20.22
C ILE A 354 1.40 -0.23 21.67
N ALA A 355 1.83 -1.12 22.58
CA ALA A 355 1.53 -1.00 24.00
C ALA A 355 2.08 0.28 24.63
N ASP A 356 3.23 0.76 24.16
CA ASP A 356 3.83 2.00 24.64
C ASP A 356 3.08 3.24 24.13
N LEU A 357 2.71 3.28 22.86
CA LEU A 357 1.89 4.35 22.28
C LEU A 357 0.54 4.48 22.98
N GLU A 358 -0.14 3.35 23.24
CA GLU A 358 -1.43 3.31 23.97
C GLU A 358 -1.30 3.80 25.41
N ARG A 359 -0.26 3.33 26.12
CA ARG A 359 0.01 3.77 27.51
C ARG A 359 0.21 5.27 27.60
N ASN A 360 0.79 5.88 26.57
CA ASN A 360 1.01 7.32 26.49
C ASN A 360 -0.20 8.09 25.91
N GLY A 361 -1.30 7.41 25.59
CA GLY A 361 -2.55 8.03 25.15
C GLY A 361 -2.65 8.31 23.65
N ALA A 362 -1.77 7.74 22.82
CA ALA A 362 -1.94 7.80 21.36
C ALA A 362 -3.12 6.92 20.93
N THR A 363 -3.84 7.36 19.90
CA THR A 363 -4.97 6.63 19.34
C THR A 363 -4.78 6.36 17.85
N PHE A 364 -5.09 5.15 17.45
CA PHE A 364 -5.09 4.69 16.06
C PHE A 364 -6.18 3.65 15.86
N ASP A 365 -6.58 3.40 14.61
CA ASP A 365 -7.78 2.62 14.28
C ASP A 365 -7.44 1.27 13.64
N VAL A 366 -6.28 1.15 13.00
CA VAL A 366 -5.85 -0.03 12.25
C VAL A 366 -4.38 -0.32 12.54
N VAL A 367 -4.02 -1.59 12.51
CA VAL A 367 -2.64 -2.05 12.62
C VAL A 367 -2.18 -2.56 11.26
N GLY A 368 -1.20 -1.88 10.67
CA GLY A 368 -0.60 -2.23 9.39
C GLY A 368 0.53 -3.25 9.54
N SER A 369 0.58 -4.21 8.65
CA SER A 369 1.65 -5.20 8.58
C SER A 369 2.17 -5.31 7.16
N GLN A 370 3.49 -5.45 7.00
CA GLN A 370 4.13 -5.65 5.70
C GLN A 370 4.61 -7.10 5.55
N MET A 371 4.59 -7.61 4.32
CA MET A 371 5.22 -8.87 3.97
C MET A 371 5.90 -8.77 2.61
N HIS A 372 7.20 -8.74 2.60
CA HIS A 372 8.00 -8.68 1.39
C HIS A 372 8.84 -9.95 1.19
N LEU A 373 8.65 -10.59 0.07
CA LEU A 373 9.50 -11.65 -0.47
C LEU A 373 10.26 -11.07 -1.68
N PHE A 374 11.29 -10.26 -1.38
CA PHE A 374 12.01 -9.49 -2.40
C PHE A 374 13.00 -10.32 -3.21
N ASN A 375 13.60 -11.35 -2.62
CA ASN A 375 14.66 -12.09 -3.26
C ASN A 375 14.12 -13.19 -4.21
N PRO A 376 14.35 -13.12 -5.54
CA PRO A 376 13.91 -14.17 -6.47
C PRO A 376 14.43 -15.57 -6.12
N ALA A 377 15.61 -15.65 -5.49
CA ALA A 377 16.18 -16.93 -5.08
C ALA A 377 15.37 -17.61 -3.96
N GLU A 378 14.67 -16.83 -3.11
CA GLU A 378 13.78 -17.39 -2.09
C GLU A 378 12.55 -18.04 -2.73
N SER A 379 11.94 -17.38 -3.73
CA SER A 379 10.83 -17.97 -4.47
C SER A 379 11.24 -19.27 -5.19
N ARG A 380 12.47 -19.33 -5.71
CA ARG A 380 13.02 -20.55 -6.31
C ARG A 380 13.20 -21.66 -5.27
N LYS A 381 13.72 -21.36 -4.08
CA LYS A 381 13.83 -22.31 -2.99
C LYS A 381 12.47 -22.81 -2.52
N LEU A 382 11.50 -21.91 -2.39
CA LEU A 382 10.12 -22.27 -2.04
C LEU A 382 9.52 -23.24 -3.06
N ALA A 383 9.74 -23.02 -4.35
CA ALA A 383 9.29 -23.94 -5.40
C ALA A 383 9.91 -25.35 -5.23
N ALA A 384 11.15 -25.44 -4.78
CA ALA A 384 11.80 -26.70 -4.43
C ALA A 384 11.34 -27.28 -3.08
N GLY A 385 10.48 -26.59 -2.33
CA GLY A 385 10.05 -27.00 -0.98
C GLY A 385 11.08 -26.73 0.11
N GLU A 386 12.01 -25.81 -0.13
CA GLU A 386 13.03 -25.39 0.81
C GLU A 386 12.61 -24.10 1.49
N PHE A 387 12.23 -24.19 2.78
CA PHE A 387 11.86 -23.06 3.59
C PHE A 387 13.00 -22.67 4.53
N THR A 388 13.53 -21.45 4.41
CA THR A 388 14.36 -20.84 5.45
C THR A 388 13.50 -20.50 6.67
N ALA A 389 14.11 -20.16 7.82
CA ALA A 389 13.35 -19.71 8.99
C ALA A 389 12.48 -18.48 8.64
N GLU A 390 13.02 -17.53 7.88
CA GLU A 390 12.32 -16.31 7.45
C GLU A 390 11.16 -16.62 6.49
N THR A 391 11.40 -17.38 5.43
CA THR A 391 10.34 -17.71 4.45
C THR A 391 9.27 -18.62 5.05
N ARG A 392 9.64 -19.49 6.01
CA ARG A 392 8.67 -20.28 6.77
C ARG A 392 7.71 -19.37 7.55
N GLN A 393 8.25 -18.37 8.26
CA GLN A 393 7.45 -17.41 8.99
C GLN A 393 6.53 -16.56 8.08
N LYS A 394 7.04 -16.15 6.92
CA LYS A 394 6.34 -15.25 6.00
C LYS A 394 5.28 -15.93 5.14
N VAL A 395 5.58 -17.09 4.59
CA VAL A 395 4.81 -17.70 3.50
C VAL A 395 4.51 -19.19 3.67
N SER A 396 4.59 -19.74 4.87
CA SER A 396 3.98 -21.04 5.19
C SER A 396 2.65 -20.85 5.91
N PRO A 397 1.71 -21.80 5.84
CA PRO A 397 0.42 -21.67 6.52
C PRO A 397 0.56 -21.49 8.03
N GLU A 398 1.45 -22.24 8.66
CA GLU A 398 1.74 -22.13 10.10
C GLU A 398 2.39 -20.77 10.46
N GLY A 399 3.36 -20.33 9.65
CA GLY A 399 4.06 -19.05 9.85
C GLY A 399 3.12 -17.86 9.70
N ILE A 400 2.27 -17.88 8.68
CA ILE A 400 1.22 -16.86 8.47
C ILE A 400 0.26 -16.85 9.66
N ALA A 401 -0.26 -18.01 10.08
CA ALA A 401 -1.18 -18.10 11.20
C ALA A 401 -0.55 -17.57 12.50
N THR A 402 0.70 -17.96 12.79
CA THR A 402 1.43 -17.49 13.98
C THR A 402 1.68 -15.99 13.96
N THR A 403 2.15 -15.45 12.82
CA THR A 403 2.41 -14.02 12.66
C THR A 403 1.12 -13.21 12.81
N MET A 404 0.05 -13.62 12.14
CA MET A 404 -1.24 -12.91 12.19
C MET A 404 -1.89 -13.01 13.59
N ALA A 405 -1.74 -14.13 14.30
CA ALA A 405 -2.20 -14.23 15.68
C ALA A 405 -1.44 -13.28 16.62
N LYS A 406 -0.13 -13.12 16.44
CA LYS A 406 0.70 -12.15 17.17
C LYS A 406 0.23 -10.70 16.90
N VAL A 407 0.02 -10.35 15.64
CA VAL A 407 -0.49 -9.03 15.23
C VAL A 407 -1.91 -8.80 15.75
N ALA A 408 -2.79 -9.78 15.63
CA ALA A 408 -4.17 -9.70 16.13
C ALA A 408 -4.23 -9.49 17.64
N LYS A 409 -3.37 -10.19 18.41
CA LYS A 409 -3.24 -9.96 19.85
C LYS A 409 -2.78 -8.54 20.16
N ALA A 410 -1.75 -8.05 19.46
CA ALA A 410 -1.22 -6.70 19.64
C ALA A 410 -2.21 -5.61 19.20
N SER A 411 -3.06 -5.88 18.21
CA SER A 411 -4.04 -4.92 17.72
C SER A 411 -5.14 -4.56 18.74
N GLY A 412 -5.30 -5.34 19.81
CA GLY A 412 -6.35 -5.11 20.80
C GLY A 412 -7.76 -5.22 20.22
N GLY A 413 -7.95 -6.04 19.18
CA GLY A 413 -9.23 -6.23 18.50
C GLY A 413 -9.47 -5.26 17.32
N ARG A 414 -8.54 -4.35 17.04
CA ARG A 414 -8.61 -3.48 15.84
C ARG A 414 -8.43 -4.29 14.57
N PRO A 415 -8.94 -3.80 13.43
CA PRO A 415 -8.66 -4.36 12.12
C PRO A 415 -7.14 -4.41 11.82
N ILE A 416 -6.76 -5.41 11.02
CA ILE A 416 -5.40 -5.58 10.51
C ILE A 416 -5.42 -5.30 9.01
N HIS A 417 -4.48 -4.51 8.52
CA HIS A 417 -4.25 -4.28 7.11
C HIS A 417 -2.88 -4.82 6.71
N LEU A 418 -2.84 -5.79 5.80
CA LEU A 418 -1.59 -6.11 5.11
C LEU A 418 -1.34 -5.03 4.06
N SER A 419 -0.65 -3.98 4.50
CA SER A 419 -0.51 -2.71 3.79
C SER A 419 0.48 -2.74 2.65
N GLU A 420 1.42 -3.69 2.68
CA GLU A 420 2.45 -3.85 1.66
C GLU A 420 2.81 -5.33 1.46
N ILE A 421 2.51 -5.86 0.28
CA ILE A 421 2.84 -7.24 -0.09
C ILE A 421 3.67 -7.26 -1.36
N THR A 422 4.81 -7.90 -1.31
CA THR A 422 5.62 -8.21 -2.48
C THR A 422 5.92 -9.70 -2.52
N ILE A 423 5.63 -10.36 -3.64
CA ILE A 423 6.05 -11.73 -3.92
C ILE A 423 6.73 -11.71 -5.29
N THR A 424 8.03 -11.94 -5.30
CA THR A 424 8.84 -11.87 -6.52
C THR A 424 8.83 -13.21 -7.25
N ALA A 425 8.71 -13.18 -8.59
CA ALA A 425 8.90 -14.37 -9.41
C ALA A 425 10.38 -14.83 -9.35
N PRO A 426 10.68 -16.14 -9.42
CA PRO A 426 12.07 -16.61 -9.55
C PRO A 426 12.75 -16.14 -10.83
N ASP A 427 11.99 -15.99 -11.90
CA ASP A 427 12.32 -15.45 -13.21
C ASP A 427 11.04 -15.16 -14.00
N ASN A 428 11.16 -14.58 -15.21
CA ASN A 428 10.01 -14.26 -16.07
C ASN A 428 9.60 -15.40 -17.03
N SER A 429 10.13 -16.60 -16.88
CA SER A 429 9.65 -17.76 -17.65
C SER A 429 8.20 -18.11 -17.25
N PRO A 430 7.45 -18.82 -18.12
CA PRO A 430 6.11 -19.29 -17.76
C PRO A 430 6.06 -20.08 -16.44
N LYS A 431 7.08 -20.91 -16.17
CA LYS A 431 7.22 -21.63 -14.90
C LYS A 431 7.48 -20.67 -13.72
N GLY A 432 8.38 -19.69 -13.89
CA GLY A 432 8.67 -18.70 -12.85
C GLY A 432 7.47 -17.84 -12.50
N GLN A 433 6.69 -17.41 -13.49
CA GLN A 433 5.42 -16.70 -13.29
C GLN A 433 4.37 -17.58 -12.58
N MET A 434 4.31 -18.88 -12.90
CA MET A 434 3.41 -19.82 -12.22
C MET A 434 3.81 -19.99 -10.74
N VAL A 435 5.10 -20.08 -10.43
CA VAL A 435 5.61 -20.11 -9.04
C VAL A 435 5.15 -18.88 -8.26
N GLN A 436 5.31 -17.67 -8.83
CA GLN A 436 4.81 -16.43 -8.23
C GLN A 436 3.32 -16.50 -7.95
N ALA A 437 2.54 -16.94 -8.94
CA ALA A 437 1.09 -17.05 -8.86
C ALA A 437 0.63 -18.03 -7.77
N ILE A 438 1.27 -19.19 -7.65
CA ILE A 438 0.94 -20.20 -6.63
C ILE A 438 1.25 -19.68 -5.22
N ILE A 439 2.44 -19.10 -4.99
CA ILE A 439 2.81 -18.54 -3.69
C ILE A 439 1.82 -17.42 -3.32
N MET A 440 1.56 -16.49 -4.24
CA MET A 440 0.61 -15.38 -4.05
C MET A 440 -0.79 -15.92 -3.70
N ARG A 441 -1.34 -16.83 -4.51
CA ARG A 441 -2.69 -17.38 -4.30
C ARG A 441 -2.84 -18.03 -2.92
N ASN A 442 -1.89 -18.89 -2.53
CA ASN A 442 -1.91 -19.56 -1.24
C ASN A 442 -1.82 -18.56 -0.07
N CYS A 443 -0.92 -17.60 -0.14
CA CYS A 443 -0.79 -16.57 0.87
C CYS A 443 -2.03 -15.68 0.97
N TYR A 444 -2.58 -15.22 -0.16
CA TYR A 444 -3.80 -14.40 -0.18
C TYR A 444 -4.98 -15.12 0.46
N ARG A 445 -5.16 -16.42 0.17
CA ARG A 445 -6.22 -17.22 0.80
C ARG A 445 -6.02 -17.33 2.32
N ALA A 446 -4.79 -17.60 2.77
CA ALA A 446 -4.48 -17.67 4.19
C ALA A 446 -4.69 -16.32 4.91
N TRP A 447 -4.28 -15.20 4.32
CA TRP A 447 -4.52 -13.87 4.89
C TRP A 447 -5.99 -13.46 4.84
N PHE A 448 -6.68 -13.74 3.74
CA PHE A 448 -8.10 -13.46 3.63
C PHE A 448 -8.93 -14.24 4.66
N ALA A 449 -8.47 -15.41 5.09
CA ALA A 449 -9.10 -16.21 6.14
C ALA A 449 -8.98 -15.60 7.55
N VAL A 450 -8.03 -14.68 7.81
CA VAL A 450 -7.78 -14.11 9.14
C VAL A 450 -8.95 -13.24 9.59
N GLU A 451 -9.54 -13.50 10.76
CA GLU A 451 -10.79 -12.85 11.23
C GLU A 451 -10.75 -11.32 11.18
N LYS A 452 -9.72 -10.70 11.74
CA LYS A 452 -9.59 -9.24 11.84
C LYS A 452 -8.94 -8.58 10.61
N MET A 453 -8.55 -9.36 9.61
CA MET A 453 -8.01 -8.78 8.37
C MET A 453 -9.08 -7.98 7.64
N ASN A 454 -8.77 -6.74 7.27
CA ASN A 454 -9.68 -5.88 6.53
C ASN A 454 -9.20 -5.52 5.14
N GLY A 455 -7.92 -5.77 4.82
CA GLY A 455 -7.36 -5.46 3.51
C GLY A 455 -5.99 -6.08 3.27
N ILE A 456 -5.69 -6.29 1.99
CA ILE A 456 -4.40 -6.75 1.48
C ILE A 456 -4.02 -5.84 0.31
N THR A 457 -2.82 -5.24 0.36
CA THR A 457 -2.31 -4.32 -0.65
C THR A 457 -1.09 -4.89 -1.34
N TRP A 458 -1.20 -5.14 -2.64
CA TRP A 458 -0.07 -5.52 -3.47
C TRP A 458 0.85 -4.32 -3.73
N TRP A 459 2.17 -4.48 -3.55
CA TRP A 459 3.06 -3.33 -3.59
C TRP A 459 3.46 -2.94 -5.03
N ASN A 460 4.06 -3.81 -5.78
CA ASN A 460 4.51 -3.50 -7.14
C ASN A 460 3.60 -4.12 -8.20
N VAL A 461 2.77 -3.30 -8.85
CA VAL A 461 1.83 -3.77 -9.89
C VAL A 461 2.56 -4.13 -11.19
N VAL A 462 3.58 -3.35 -11.56
CA VAL A 462 4.27 -3.41 -12.84
C VAL A 462 5.74 -3.75 -12.64
N ASP A 463 6.27 -4.70 -13.40
CA ASP A 463 7.69 -5.06 -13.40
C ASP A 463 8.57 -3.84 -13.73
N ASN A 464 9.75 -3.76 -13.13
CA ASN A 464 10.71 -2.65 -13.28
C ASN A 464 10.17 -1.26 -12.88
N CYS A 465 9.09 -1.17 -12.12
CA CYS A 465 8.50 0.09 -11.65
C CYS A 465 8.53 0.24 -10.12
N GLY A 466 9.18 -0.65 -9.41
CA GLY A 466 9.41 -0.55 -7.96
C GLY A 466 10.46 0.50 -7.59
N ALA A 467 10.66 0.72 -6.29
CA ALA A 467 11.70 1.59 -5.79
C ALA A 467 13.11 1.04 -6.12
N PRO A 468 14.14 1.91 -6.22
CA PRO A 468 15.52 1.45 -6.38
C PRO A 468 15.94 0.48 -5.26
N GLY A 469 16.39 -0.70 -5.65
CA GLY A 469 16.74 -1.79 -4.72
C GLY A 469 15.64 -2.85 -4.56
N GLU A 470 14.42 -2.57 -5.00
CA GLU A 470 13.37 -3.58 -5.09
C GLU A 470 13.54 -4.46 -6.33
N PRO A 471 13.01 -5.70 -6.32
CA PRO A 471 13.18 -6.62 -7.43
C PRO A 471 12.44 -6.15 -8.69
N SER A 472 13.06 -6.40 -9.83
CA SER A 472 12.53 -6.00 -11.14
C SER A 472 11.34 -6.84 -11.64
N ILE A 473 11.09 -8.01 -11.03
CA ILE A 473 10.10 -9.00 -11.48
C ILE A 473 9.08 -9.34 -10.39
N SER A 474 8.70 -8.33 -9.61
CA SER A 474 7.68 -8.46 -8.56
C SER A 474 6.28 -8.02 -8.98
N GLY A 475 6.13 -7.48 -10.20
CA GLY A 475 4.83 -7.08 -10.75
C GLY A 475 3.90 -8.26 -11.03
N ILE A 476 2.61 -7.95 -11.12
CA ILE A 476 1.58 -8.83 -11.68
C ILE A 476 1.36 -8.54 -13.18
N PHE A 477 1.99 -7.46 -13.67
CA PHE A 477 2.11 -7.12 -15.08
C PHE A 477 3.58 -6.96 -15.46
N THR A 478 3.90 -7.25 -16.71
CA THR A 478 5.19 -6.90 -17.29
C THR A 478 5.34 -5.37 -17.41
N ARG A 479 6.56 -4.88 -17.70
CA ARG A 479 6.80 -3.43 -17.86
C ARG A 479 5.94 -2.77 -18.95
N ASP A 480 5.56 -3.51 -19.97
CA ASP A 480 4.69 -3.09 -21.06
C ASP A 480 3.21 -3.50 -20.88
N MET A 481 2.82 -3.70 -19.63
CA MET A 481 1.44 -3.98 -19.21
C MET A 481 0.82 -5.24 -19.84
N GLN A 482 1.64 -6.27 -20.11
CA GLN A 482 1.10 -7.59 -20.38
C GLN A 482 0.80 -8.31 -19.05
N PRO A 483 -0.36 -8.94 -18.89
CA PRO A 483 -0.71 -9.64 -17.67
C PRO A 483 0.18 -10.87 -17.47
N LYS A 484 0.72 -11.03 -16.26
CA LYS A 484 1.47 -12.22 -15.83
C LYS A 484 0.52 -13.24 -15.21
N THR A 485 1.00 -14.46 -15.01
CA THR A 485 0.21 -15.55 -14.40
C THR A 485 -0.37 -15.15 -13.04
N ALA A 486 0.37 -14.35 -12.26
CA ALA A 486 -0.09 -13.83 -10.96
C ALA A 486 -1.30 -12.88 -11.07
N TYR A 487 -1.43 -12.10 -12.17
CA TYR A 487 -2.63 -11.30 -12.42
C TYR A 487 -3.87 -12.20 -12.56
N TYR A 488 -3.80 -13.24 -13.39
CA TYR A 488 -4.92 -14.14 -13.59
C TYR A 488 -5.33 -14.88 -12.30
N ALA A 489 -4.34 -15.28 -11.50
CA ALA A 489 -4.60 -15.90 -10.21
C ALA A 489 -5.27 -14.94 -9.21
N MET A 490 -4.86 -13.66 -9.19
CA MET A 490 -5.46 -12.64 -8.33
C MET A 490 -6.87 -12.27 -8.79
N ASP A 491 -7.07 -12.11 -10.09
CA ASP A 491 -8.38 -11.81 -10.68
C ASP A 491 -9.40 -12.95 -10.41
N ASP A 492 -8.94 -14.18 -10.50
CA ASP A 492 -9.75 -15.35 -10.18
C ASP A 492 -10.21 -15.35 -8.71
N LEU A 493 -9.29 -15.03 -7.78
CA LEU A 493 -9.65 -14.87 -6.37
C LEU A 493 -10.65 -13.74 -6.15
N VAL A 494 -10.34 -12.53 -6.61
CA VAL A 494 -11.07 -11.31 -6.26
C VAL A 494 -12.40 -11.18 -6.98
N ASN A 495 -12.42 -11.48 -8.28
CA ASN A 495 -13.57 -11.24 -9.14
C ASN A 495 -14.44 -12.48 -9.39
N ARG A 496 -14.03 -13.67 -8.92
CA ARG A 496 -14.79 -14.93 -9.07
C ARG A 496 -14.98 -15.63 -7.73
N GLU A 497 -13.92 -16.21 -7.13
CA GLU A 497 -14.05 -17.02 -5.92
C GLU A 497 -14.63 -16.22 -4.74
N TRP A 498 -14.21 -14.98 -4.59
CA TRP A 498 -14.60 -14.11 -3.48
C TRP A 498 -15.66 -13.08 -3.84
N LYS A 499 -16.33 -13.24 -4.96
CA LYS A 499 -17.42 -12.37 -5.40
C LYS A 499 -18.73 -13.15 -5.48
N THR A 500 -19.75 -12.70 -4.75
CA THR A 500 -21.05 -13.35 -4.75
C THR A 500 -21.88 -12.90 -5.96
N LYS A 501 -22.22 -13.83 -6.82
CA LYS A 501 -23.19 -13.66 -7.89
C LYS A 501 -24.06 -14.91 -7.97
N THR A 502 -25.34 -14.76 -7.69
CA THR A 502 -26.28 -15.88 -7.61
C THR A 502 -27.70 -15.42 -7.94
N SER A 503 -28.60 -16.40 -8.06
CA SER A 503 -30.05 -16.18 -8.13
C SER A 503 -30.71 -16.92 -6.99
N VAL A 504 -31.73 -16.32 -6.40
CA VAL A 504 -32.54 -16.88 -5.31
C VAL A 504 -34.01 -16.71 -5.60
N VAL A 505 -34.84 -17.52 -4.99
CA VAL A 505 -36.30 -17.50 -5.19
C VAL A 505 -36.97 -16.66 -4.11
N ALA A 506 -37.86 -15.75 -4.50
CA ALA A 506 -38.67 -14.97 -3.59
C ALA A 506 -39.73 -15.83 -2.89
N LYS A 507 -39.89 -15.65 -1.57
CA LYS A 507 -40.88 -16.33 -0.75
C LYS A 507 -41.40 -15.41 0.35
N GLY A 508 -42.71 -15.20 0.40
CA GLY A 508 -43.34 -14.35 1.42
C GLY A 508 -42.86 -12.90 1.38
N GLY A 509 -42.62 -12.36 0.16
CA GLY A 509 -42.10 -10.99 -0.03
C GLY A 509 -40.64 -10.79 0.39
N LYS A 510 -39.87 -11.87 0.54
CA LYS A 510 -38.46 -11.83 0.95
C LYS A 510 -37.60 -12.77 0.11
N VAL A 511 -36.29 -12.45 0.08
CA VAL A 511 -35.24 -13.36 -0.39
C VAL A 511 -34.18 -13.50 0.68
N SER A 512 -33.61 -14.70 0.78
CA SER A 512 -32.50 -14.98 1.71
C SER A 512 -31.33 -15.58 0.93
N PHE A 513 -30.14 -15.12 1.25
CA PHE A 513 -28.90 -15.65 0.68
C PHE A 513 -27.74 -15.49 1.67
N ARG A 514 -26.68 -16.25 1.42
CA ARG A 514 -25.41 -16.11 2.12
C ARG A 514 -24.37 -15.64 1.10
N GLY A 515 -23.63 -14.56 1.43
CA GLY A 515 -22.65 -13.98 0.53
C GLY A 515 -21.50 -13.30 1.24
N PHE A 516 -20.47 -12.93 0.49
CA PHE A 516 -19.36 -12.13 1.02
C PHE A 516 -19.87 -10.76 1.51
N ARG A 517 -19.33 -10.27 2.60
CA ARG A 517 -19.72 -8.96 3.16
C ARG A 517 -19.45 -7.84 2.17
N GLY A 518 -20.40 -6.88 2.07
CA GLY A 518 -20.33 -5.76 1.17
C GLY A 518 -21.67 -5.34 0.58
N ARG A 519 -21.62 -4.55 -0.48
CA ARG A 519 -22.81 -3.97 -1.11
C ARG A 519 -23.28 -4.81 -2.28
N TYR A 520 -24.59 -4.99 -2.35
CA TYR A 520 -25.29 -5.82 -3.35
C TYR A 520 -26.29 -5.00 -4.13
N ARG A 521 -26.50 -5.41 -5.39
CA ARG A 521 -27.63 -5.03 -6.22
C ARG A 521 -28.49 -6.27 -6.42
N LEU A 522 -29.76 -6.21 -5.98
CA LEU A 522 -30.78 -7.20 -6.24
C LEU A 522 -31.64 -6.71 -7.40
N THR A 523 -31.97 -7.58 -8.37
CA THR A 523 -32.83 -7.23 -9.51
C THR A 523 -33.87 -8.32 -9.75
N TRP A 524 -35.12 -7.89 -10.03
CA TRP A 524 -36.26 -8.79 -10.27
C TRP A 524 -37.32 -8.13 -11.16
N LYS A 525 -38.29 -8.91 -11.59
CA LYS A 525 -39.54 -8.38 -12.16
C LYS A 525 -40.64 -8.37 -11.11
N ASP A 526 -41.41 -7.26 -11.02
CA ASP A 526 -42.59 -7.22 -10.17
C ASP A 526 -43.77 -7.98 -10.78
N ALA A 527 -44.95 -7.95 -10.11
CA ALA A 527 -46.16 -8.61 -10.56
C ALA A 527 -46.68 -8.10 -11.94
N GLU A 528 -46.35 -6.86 -12.28
CA GLU A 528 -46.67 -6.20 -13.55
C GLU A 528 -45.59 -6.43 -14.62
N GLY A 529 -44.54 -7.23 -14.32
CA GLY A 529 -43.44 -7.53 -15.22
C GLY A 529 -42.42 -6.42 -15.38
N LYS A 530 -42.45 -5.36 -14.56
CA LYS A 530 -41.49 -4.26 -14.59
C LYS A 530 -40.22 -4.63 -13.86
N ASP A 531 -39.07 -4.20 -14.42
CA ASP A 531 -37.78 -4.37 -13.77
C ASP A 531 -37.68 -3.50 -12.50
N ARG A 532 -37.27 -4.13 -11.41
CA ARG A 532 -37.04 -3.53 -10.09
C ARG A 532 -35.61 -3.82 -9.65
N SER A 533 -35.08 -2.90 -8.85
CA SER A 533 -33.79 -3.11 -8.21
C SER A 533 -33.76 -2.55 -6.80
N LYS A 534 -32.93 -3.15 -5.94
CA LYS A 534 -32.69 -2.70 -4.56
C LYS A 534 -31.22 -2.88 -4.23
N PHE A 535 -30.65 -1.90 -3.56
CA PHE A 535 -29.30 -1.99 -3.01
C PHE A 535 -29.37 -2.33 -1.53
N VAL A 536 -28.49 -3.24 -1.09
CA VAL A 536 -28.40 -3.66 0.32
C VAL A 536 -26.94 -3.83 0.72
N GLU A 537 -26.68 -3.62 2.00
CA GLU A 537 -25.38 -3.96 2.60
C GLU A 537 -25.53 -5.30 3.35
N VAL A 538 -24.52 -6.16 3.20
CA VAL A 538 -24.37 -7.42 3.94
C VAL A 538 -23.18 -7.25 4.87
N GLU A 539 -23.44 -7.20 6.18
CA GLU A 539 -22.46 -6.90 7.24
C GLU A 539 -22.02 -8.14 8.01
#